data_3cb7e3f4d398cee24a283b846e9ed5d7
#
_entry.id   3cb7e3f4d398cee24a283b846e9ed5d7
#
_cell.length_a   1.000
_cell.length_b   1.000
_cell.length_c   1.000
_cell.angle_alpha   90.00
_cell.angle_beta   90.00
_cell.angle_gamma   90.00
#
_symmetry.space_group_name_H-M   'P 1'
#
loop_
_entity.id
_entity.type
_entity.pdbx_description
1 polymer ?
#
loop_
_entity_poly.entity_id
_entity_poly.type
_entity_poly.pdbx_seq_one_letter_code
_entity_poly.pdbx_strand_id
1 'polypeptide(L)'
;DLVRSRGLGDVYKRQLYDIDFAVTHKGEIVDTVGSYFAMREIRIDGPNILLNGHPLYQRLILDQGYWKDSHLTPPSEEALVEDIDKIHALGYNGLRKHQKIEDERFLYWCDVKGMLVWSEMAAAYRYTDYAVEEFTKEWMEIVRQNYNHPCIITWTPMNESWGVSQIETRKVEQHFTEAVYYLTKSLDTMRPVIVNDGWEHTVSDIITLHDYEEVGDTLYKRYTEYKDQILTTEVYHSGKSALANGYEYKGQPIIISEYGGIAFNNDDSGWGYGNKVNTKEDFIKRFDDITTAVKKIPYCCGFCYTQVSDVQQEINGLMDMERNFKVEPEIIQEINERKVGYWRTFM
;
A
#
# COMPACT_ATOMS: atom_id res chain seq x y z
N ASP A 1 20.66 24.66 20.10
CA ASP A 1 19.37 24.75 19.40
C ASP A 1 19.61 25.12 17.93
N LEU A 2 19.80 24.15 17.09
CA LEU A 2 19.88 24.35 15.65
C LEU A 2 18.99 23.31 14.97
N VAL A 3 17.69 23.64 14.86
CA VAL A 3 16.79 22.96 13.92
C VAL A 3 17.12 23.51 12.52
N ARG A 4 17.82 22.73 11.71
CA ARG A 4 18.03 23.06 10.29
C ARG A 4 16.90 22.47 9.47
N SER A 5 15.95 23.30 9.04
CA SER A 5 14.95 22.88 8.07
C SER A 5 15.58 22.76 6.68
N ARG A 6 15.46 21.59 6.06
CA ARG A 6 15.82 21.39 4.66
C ARG A 6 14.58 21.65 3.78
N GLY A 7 14.46 22.90 3.33
CA GLY A 7 13.52 23.32 2.29
C GLY A 7 12.18 23.86 2.78
N LEU A 8 11.80 25.02 2.28
CA LEU A 8 10.45 25.60 2.40
C LEU A 8 9.49 24.74 1.54
N GLY A 9 8.60 24.02 2.20
CA GLY A 9 7.77 23.02 1.56
C GLY A 9 6.40 23.53 1.16
N ASP A 10 6.03 23.24 -0.06
CA ASP A 10 4.66 23.04 -0.50
C ASP A 10 4.00 21.91 0.33
N VAL A 11 2.67 21.88 0.41
CA VAL A 11 1.84 20.87 1.13
C VAL A 11 2.25 19.44 0.81
N TYR A 12 2.83 19.22 -0.34
CA TYR A 12 3.35 17.93 -0.82
C TYR A 12 4.85 17.72 -0.52
N LYS A 13 5.58 18.70 0.00
CA LYS A 13 6.99 18.54 0.37
C LYS A 13 7.08 18.06 1.81
N ARG A 14 7.37 16.81 1.95
CA ARG A 14 7.50 16.06 3.20
C ARG A 14 8.81 16.45 3.88
N GLN A 15 8.74 17.49 4.70
CA GLN A 15 9.92 18.04 5.38
C GLN A 15 10.31 17.16 6.56
N LEU A 16 11.58 16.79 6.63
CA LEU A 16 12.20 16.20 7.80
C LEU A 16 12.93 17.28 8.60
N TYR A 17 12.89 17.14 9.92
CA TYR A 17 13.61 18.00 10.87
C TYR A 17 14.66 17.16 11.58
N ASP A 18 15.91 17.58 11.50
CA ASP A 18 17.00 16.88 12.20
C ASP A 18 16.94 17.18 13.71
N ILE A 19 17.22 16.17 14.52
CA ILE A 19 17.36 16.28 15.97
C ILE A 19 18.70 15.68 16.38
N ASP A 20 19.46 16.41 17.19
CA ASP A 20 20.66 15.90 17.83
C ASP A 20 20.45 15.76 19.35
N PHE A 21 20.70 14.56 19.86
CA PHE A 21 20.69 14.26 21.29
C PHE A 21 22.13 14.22 21.79
N ALA A 22 22.42 14.95 22.88
CA ALA A 22 23.72 14.89 23.54
C ALA A 22 23.56 14.42 24.98
N VAL A 23 24.26 13.36 25.35
CA VAL A 23 24.35 12.89 26.72
C VAL A 23 25.55 13.58 27.41
N THR A 24 25.29 14.23 28.52
CA THR A 24 26.35 14.93 29.27
C THR A 24 26.59 14.27 30.64
N HIS A 25 27.86 14.12 31.02
CA HIS A 25 28.25 13.71 32.34
C HIS A 25 29.25 14.73 32.93
N LYS A 26 28.92 15.30 34.07
CA LYS A 26 29.76 16.35 34.75
C LYS A 26 30.06 17.57 33.85
N GLY A 27 29.14 17.91 32.94
CA GLY A 27 29.30 19.05 32.04
C GLY A 27 30.05 18.77 30.72
N GLU A 28 30.52 17.54 30.52
CA GLU A 28 31.17 17.09 29.29
C GLU A 28 30.20 16.23 28.47
N ILE A 29 30.19 16.38 27.13
CA ILE A 29 29.43 15.53 26.23
C ILE A 29 30.15 14.19 26.15
N VAL A 30 29.44 13.12 26.52
CA VAL A 30 29.96 11.75 26.52
C VAL A 30 29.42 10.89 25.41
N ASP A 31 28.29 11.30 24.81
CA ASP A 31 27.69 10.63 23.65
C ASP A 31 26.79 11.60 22.86
N THR A 32 26.65 11.33 21.54
CA THR A 32 25.75 12.09 20.67
C THR A 32 25.06 11.14 19.71
N VAL A 33 23.73 11.34 19.52
CA VAL A 33 22.92 10.56 18.59
C VAL A 33 22.11 11.53 17.71
N GLY A 34 22.30 11.44 16.39
CA GLY A 34 21.47 12.12 15.41
C GLY A 34 20.19 11.35 15.15
N SER A 35 19.09 12.06 14.95
CA SER A 35 17.77 11.51 14.57
C SER A 35 17.00 12.54 13.74
N TYR A 36 15.79 12.22 13.39
CA TYR A 36 14.89 13.14 12.67
C TYR A 36 13.43 12.90 13.05
N PHE A 37 12.57 13.85 12.70
CA PHE A 37 11.11 13.73 12.77
C PHE A 37 10.44 14.50 11.65
N ALA A 38 9.15 14.29 11.47
CA ALA A 38 8.32 15.10 10.56
C ALA A 38 7.05 15.57 11.26
N MET A 39 6.59 16.75 10.86
CA MET A 39 5.27 17.27 11.23
C MET A 39 4.28 16.79 10.17
N ARG A 40 3.54 15.73 10.48
CA ARG A 40 2.61 15.12 9.54
C ARG A 40 1.37 14.59 10.24
N GLU A 41 0.22 14.84 9.60
CA GLU A 41 -1.05 14.25 9.95
C GLU A 41 -1.59 13.45 8.76
N ILE A 42 -2.05 12.24 9.00
CA ILE A 42 -2.90 11.49 8.09
C ILE A 42 -4.27 11.33 8.76
N ARG A 43 -5.34 11.75 8.07
CA ARG A 43 -6.69 11.79 8.64
C ARG A 43 -7.72 11.34 7.62
N ILE A 44 -8.75 10.66 8.12
CA ILE A 44 -9.95 10.35 7.35
C ILE A 44 -11.01 11.42 7.65
N ASP A 45 -11.63 11.94 6.60
CA ASP A 45 -12.73 12.89 6.65
C ASP A 45 -13.84 12.42 5.70
N GLY A 46 -14.82 11.70 6.26
CA GLY A 46 -15.83 11.01 5.48
C GLY A 46 -15.19 10.04 4.47
N PRO A 47 -15.48 10.17 3.17
CA PRO A 47 -14.92 9.29 2.15
C PRO A 47 -13.50 9.68 1.71
N ASN A 48 -12.89 10.71 2.30
CA ASN A 48 -11.60 11.24 1.87
C ASN A 48 -10.48 10.88 2.85
N ILE A 49 -9.27 10.69 2.29
CA ILE A 49 -8.03 10.61 3.05
C ILE A 49 -7.30 11.94 2.90
N LEU A 50 -6.93 12.54 4.02
CA LEU A 50 -6.24 13.83 4.05
C LEU A 50 -4.81 13.65 4.55
N LEU A 51 -3.85 14.24 3.84
CA LEU A 51 -2.48 14.42 4.29
C LEU A 51 -2.26 15.89 4.63
N ASN A 52 -1.93 16.18 5.88
CA ASN A 52 -1.79 17.56 6.39
C ASN A 52 -3.00 18.46 6.07
N GLY A 53 -4.20 17.90 6.20
CA GLY A 53 -5.46 18.60 5.94
C GLY A 53 -5.87 18.74 4.46
N HIS A 54 -5.08 18.22 3.52
CA HIS A 54 -5.36 18.25 2.08
C HIS A 54 -5.73 16.88 1.53
N PRO A 55 -6.73 16.80 0.64
CA PRO A 55 -7.11 15.53 0.00
C PRO A 55 -5.92 14.87 -0.70
N LEU A 56 -5.71 13.59 -0.41
CA LEU A 56 -4.65 12.77 -0.99
C LEU A 56 -5.28 11.69 -1.88
N TYR A 57 -5.02 11.76 -3.18
CA TYR A 57 -5.28 10.65 -4.07
C TYR A 57 -4.05 9.73 -4.10
N GLN A 58 -4.22 8.50 -3.61
CA GLN A 58 -3.12 7.55 -3.49
C GLN A 58 -2.92 6.80 -4.80
N ARG A 59 -1.76 7.00 -5.44
CA ARG A 59 -1.29 6.23 -6.59
C ARG A 59 -0.22 5.28 -6.09
N LEU A 60 -0.64 4.10 -5.65
CA LEU A 60 0.25 3.12 -5.06
C LEU A 60 0.62 2.02 -6.06
N ILE A 61 1.73 1.37 -5.78
CA ILE A 61 2.16 0.14 -6.43
C ILE A 61 2.46 -0.92 -5.36
N LEU A 62 2.06 -2.16 -5.64
CA LEU A 62 2.36 -3.30 -4.78
C LEU A 62 3.83 -3.69 -4.93
N ASP A 63 4.52 -3.89 -3.81
CA ASP A 63 5.92 -4.29 -3.77
C ASP A 63 6.13 -5.43 -2.77
N GLN A 64 6.45 -6.61 -3.26
CA GLN A 64 6.78 -7.77 -2.44
C GLN A 64 8.20 -7.71 -1.86
N GLY A 65 9.05 -6.81 -2.34
CA GLY A 65 10.43 -6.64 -1.87
C GLY A 65 11.35 -7.82 -2.16
N TYR A 66 11.14 -8.52 -3.29
CA TYR A 66 12.00 -9.60 -3.74
C TYR A 66 13.14 -9.11 -4.62
N TRP A 67 14.29 -9.75 -4.45
CA TRP A 67 15.51 -9.51 -5.21
C TRP A 67 15.94 -10.81 -5.90
N LYS A 68 16.53 -10.73 -7.08
CA LYS A 68 16.86 -11.90 -7.90
C LYS A 68 17.74 -12.92 -7.17
N ASP A 69 18.81 -12.46 -6.53
CA ASP A 69 19.84 -13.33 -5.97
C ASP A 69 19.74 -13.48 -4.45
N SER A 70 19.15 -12.50 -3.77
CA SER A 70 19.10 -12.41 -2.30
C SER A 70 17.68 -12.55 -1.71
N HIS A 71 16.70 -12.82 -2.56
CA HIS A 71 15.29 -12.98 -2.19
C HIS A 71 14.73 -11.78 -1.41
N LEU A 72 14.48 -11.90 -0.13
CA LEU A 72 13.88 -10.85 0.69
C LEU A 72 14.90 -9.84 1.26
N THR A 73 16.19 -10.07 1.04
CA THR A 73 17.24 -9.17 1.54
C THR A 73 17.71 -8.25 0.43
N PRO A 74 17.67 -6.92 0.61
CA PRO A 74 18.19 -6.00 -0.40
C PRO A 74 19.70 -6.21 -0.60
N PRO A 75 20.21 -6.17 -1.84
CA PRO A 75 21.63 -6.41 -2.13
C PRO A 75 22.52 -5.29 -1.60
N SER A 76 22.03 -4.06 -1.53
CA SER A 76 22.73 -2.89 -0.99
C SER A 76 21.73 -1.77 -0.63
N GLU A 77 22.21 -0.74 0.04
CA GLU A 77 21.42 0.46 0.33
C GLU A 77 21.11 1.26 -0.94
N GLU A 78 22.08 1.33 -1.87
CA GLU A 78 21.90 1.99 -3.15
C GLU A 78 20.76 1.35 -3.97
N ALA A 79 20.62 0.03 -3.90
CA ALA A 79 19.53 -0.68 -4.57
C ALA A 79 18.15 -0.30 -4.00
N LEU A 80 18.04 -0.07 -2.69
CA LEU A 80 16.82 0.43 -2.07
C LEU A 80 16.47 1.84 -2.57
N VAL A 81 17.48 2.71 -2.65
CA VAL A 81 17.32 4.08 -3.15
C VAL A 81 16.89 4.07 -4.61
N GLU A 82 17.52 3.23 -5.43
CA GLU A 82 17.19 3.09 -6.86
C GLU A 82 15.75 2.57 -7.07
N ASP A 83 15.28 1.61 -6.28
CA ASP A 83 13.90 1.13 -6.36
C ASP A 83 12.90 2.26 -6.08
N ILE A 84 13.13 3.06 -5.05
CA ILE A 84 12.26 4.21 -4.72
C ILE A 84 12.25 5.22 -5.89
N ASP A 85 13.42 5.53 -6.47
CA ASP A 85 13.52 6.46 -7.60
C ASP A 85 12.79 5.92 -8.84
N LYS A 86 12.91 4.63 -9.12
CA LYS A 86 12.19 3.97 -10.22
C LYS A 86 10.67 3.99 -10.01
N ILE A 87 10.20 3.76 -8.78
CA ILE A 87 8.77 3.85 -8.45
C ILE A 87 8.26 5.29 -8.67
N HIS A 88 9.04 6.30 -8.27
CA HIS A 88 8.70 7.70 -8.57
C HIS A 88 8.68 8.00 -10.08
N ALA A 89 9.65 7.46 -10.85
CA ALA A 89 9.70 7.64 -12.28
C ALA A 89 8.48 7.06 -13.02
N LEU A 90 7.83 6.05 -12.43
CA LEU A 90 6.57 5.48 -12.93
C LEU A 90 5.33 6.31 -12.54
N GLY A 91 5.48 7.44 -11.81
CA GLY A 91 4.38 8.33 -11.40
C GLY A 91 3.60 7.90 -10.17
N TYR A 92 4.10 6.95 -9.40
CA TYR A 92 3.51 6.58 -8.11
C TYR A 92 3.95 7.54 -7.01
N ASN A 93 3.06 7.81 -6.05
CA ASN A 93 3.35 8.63 -4.88
C ASN A 93 3.47 7.81 -3.60
N GLY A 94 3.34 6.50 -3.70
CA GLY A 94 3.47 5.56 -2.59
C GLY A 94 3.50 4.13 -3.07
N LEU A 95 3.72 3.23 -2.12
CA LEU A 95 3.72 1.79 -2.33
C LEU A 95 3.03 1.08 -1.17
N ARG A 96 2.51 -0.10 -1.47
CA ARG A 96 2.06 -1.06 -0.47
C ARG A 96 3.11 -2.14 -0.38
N LYS A 97 3.80 -2.21 0.75
CA LYS A 97 4.80 -3.23 1.02
C LYS A 97 4.09 -4.53 1.38
N HIS A 98 3.95 -5.40 0.38
CA HIS A 98 3.06 -6.55 0.44
C HIS A 98 3.63 -7.70 1.27
N GLN A 99 2.94 -8.04 2.35
CA GLN A 99 3.27 -9.13 3.27
C GLN A 99 4.75 -9.14 3.72
N LYS A 100 5.33 -7.95 3.84
CA LYS A 100 6.71 -7.77 4.26
C LYS A 100 6.86 -6.49 5.07
N ILE A 101 7.39 -6.62 6.28
CA ILE A 101 7.92 -5.47 7.00
C ILE A 101 9.32 -5.21 6.45
N GLU A 102 9.50 -4.03 5.87
CA GLU A 102 10.72 -3.72 5.16
C GLU A 102 11.85 -3.25 6.08
N ASP A 103 13.07 -3.34 5.60
CA ASP A 103 14.30 -2.85 6.24
C ASP A 103 14.14 -1.37 6.63
N GLU A 104 14.61 -0.99 7.84
CA GLU A 104 14.53 0.39 8.33
C GLU A 104 15.23 1.39 7.43
N ARG A 105 16.30 0.99 6.71
CA ARG A 105 16.97 1.85 5.71
C ARG A 105 16.06 2.18 4.53
N PHE A 106 15.24 1.23 4.09
CA PHE A 106 14.23 1.51 3.05
C PHE A 106 13.21 2.54 3.54
N LEU A 107 12.70 2.37 4.76
CA LEU A 107 11.76 3.31 5.35
C LEU A 107 12.39 4.70 5.54
N TYR A 108 13.66 4.75 5.97
CA TYR A 108 14.42 6.01 6.04
C TYR A 108 14.48 6.72 4.68
N TRP A 109 14.81 5.99 3.60
CA TRP A 109 14.87 6.58 2.28
C TRP A 109 13.49 6.94 1.73
N CYS A 110 12.43 6.22 2.10
CA CYS A 110 11.06 6.64 1.84
C CYS A 110 10.72 7.93 2.58
N ASP A 111 11.17 8.11 3.82
CA ASP A 111 11.02 9.35 4.57
C ASP A 111 11.74 10.52 3.88
N VAL A 112 12.98 10.32 3.47
CA VAL A 112 13.83 11.33 2.80
C VAL A 112 13.26 11.72 1.44
N LYS A 113 12.89 10.73 0.62
CA LYS A 113 12.40 10.94 -0.76
C LYS A 113 10.92 11.23 -0.83
N GLY A 114 10.22 11.04 0.28
CA GLY A 114 8.82 11.34 0.39
C GLY A 114 7.91 10.28 -0.26
N MET A 115 8.31 9.02 -0.37
CA MET A 115 7.48 7.91 -0.79
C MET A 115 6.53 7.50 0.32
N LEU A 116 5.22 7.42 0.04
CA LEU A 116 4.23 6.94 1.02
C LEU A 116 4.27 5.42 1.11
N VAL A 117 4.06 4.88 2.32
CA VAL A 117 4.14 3.45 2.56
C VAL A 117 2.89 2.95 3.29
N TRP A 118 2.27 1.89 2.79
CA TRP A 118 1.44 1.00 3.58
C TRP A 118 2.35 -0.12 4.11
N SER A 119 2.38 -0.27 5.43
CA SER A 119 3.19 -1.29 6.09
C SER A 119 2.32 -2.51 6.40
N GLU A 120 2.62 -3.63 5.76
CA GLU A 120 1.79 -4.83 5.79
C GLU A 120 2.55 -6.02 6.41
N MET A 121 1.85 -6.70 7.33
CA MET A 121 2.34 -7.89 8.01
C MET A 121 2.30 -9.12 7.10
N ALA A 122 3.28 -9.98 7.21
CA ALA A 122 3.25 -11.30 6.59
C ALA A 122 2.15 -12.19 7.20
N ALA A 123 1.44 -12.94 6.35
CA ALA A 123 0.34 -13.76 6.79
C ALA A 123 0.77 -14.98 7.61
N ALA A 124 -0.03 -15.34 8.61
CA ALA A 124 0.14 -16.56 9.39
C ALA A 124 -0.34 -17.84 8.68
N TYR A 125 -1.01 -17.76 7.54
CA TYR A 125 -1.62 -18.80 6.70
C TYR A 125 -2.68 -19.68 7.35
N ARG A 126 -2.66 -19.91 8.67
CA ARG A 126 -3.65 -20.72 9.38
C ARG A 126 -4.06 -20.06 10.68
N TYR A 127 -5.36 -20.13 10.99
CA TYR A 127 -5.89 -19.71 12.28
C TYR A 127 -5.66 -20.82 13.33
N THR A 128 -4.83 -20.53 14.33
CA THR A 128 -4.58 -21.37 15.51
C THR A 128 -4.32 -20.47 16.71
N ASP A 129 -4.49 -20.98 17.93
CA ASP A 129 -4.19 -20.21 19.15
C ASP A 129 -2.73 -19.74 19.18
N TYR A 130 -1.80 -20.59 18.72
CA TYR A 130 -0.39 -20.25 18.59
C TYR A 130 -0.16 -19.11 17.57
N ALA A 131 -0.79 -19.18 16.40
CA ALA A 131 -0.69 -18.13 15.39
C ALA A 131 -1.25 -16.80 15.90
N VAL A 132 -2.38 -16.81 16.61
CA VAL A 132 -2.96 -15.62 17.23
C VAL A 132 -1.99 -14.98 18.22
N GLU A 133 -1.36 -15.80 19.08
CA GLU A 133 -0.40 -15.32 20.08
C GLU A 133 0.84 -14.70 19.43
N GLU A 134 1.50 -15.42 18.54
CA GLU A 134 2.77 -14.97 17.92
C GLU A 134 2.53 -13.77 16.99
N PHE A 135 1.48 -13.82 16.17
CA PHE A 135 1.10 -12.69 15.29
C PHE A 135 0.87 -11.41 16.11
N THR A 136 0.15 -11.51 17.23
CA THR A 136 -0.17 -10.36 18.06
C THR A 136 1.09 -9.76 18.70
N LYS A 137 2.01 -10.59 19.18
CA LYS A 137 3.29 -10.14 19.75
C LYS A 137 4.13 -9.42 18.71
N GLU A 138 4.35 -10.07 17.58
CA GLU A 138 5.16 -9.53 16.48
C GLU A 138 4.57 -8.25 15.92
N TRP A 139 3.24 -8.20 15.71
CA TRP A 139 2.57 -7.00 15.22
C TRP A 139 2.74 -5.79 16.16
N MET A 140 2.65 -5.99 17.47
CA MET A 140 2.90 -4.90 18.44
C MET A 140 4.34 -4.38 18.36
N GLU A 141 5.32 -5.26 18.17
CA GLU A 141 6.73 -4.89 18.03
C GLU A 141 6.94 -4.10 16.73
N ILE A 142 6.36 -4.55 15.62
CA ILE A 142 6.40 -3.89 14.32
C ILE A 142 5.86 -2.45 14.41
N VAL A 143 4.68 -2.26 14.98
CA VAL A 143 4.08 -0.93 15.12
C VAL A 143 4.96 -0.02 15.96
N ARG A 144 5.52 -0.51 17.08
CA ARG A 144 6.41 0.27 17.94
C ARG A 144 7.73 0.64 17.26
N GLN A 145 8.35 -0.32 16.58
CA GLN A 145 9.62 -0.12 15.88
C GLN A 145 9.48 0.93 14.80
N ASN A 146 8.42 0.82 13.98
CA ASN A 146 8.25 1.66 12.80
C ASN A 146 7.40 2.92 13.05
N TYR A 147 6.97 3.17 14.29
CA TYR A 147 6.08 4.27 14.65
C TYR A 147 6.58 5.63 14.18
N ASN A 148 7.88 5.88 14.28
CA ASN A 148 8.49 7.18 13.98
C ASN A 148 8.77 7.41 12.49
N HIS A 149 8.53 6.42 11.60
CA HIS A 149 8.67 6.63 10.17
C HIS A 149 7.50 7.45 9.59
N PRO A 150 7.75 8.71 9.18
CA PRO A 150 6.69 9.51 8.60
C PRO A 150 6.20 9.04 7.22
N CYS A 151 6.92 8.21 6.51
CA CYS A 151 6.45 7.61 5.24
C CYS A 151 5.27 6.65 5.44
N ILE A 152 5.20 5.96 6.58
CA ILE A 152 4.10 5.05 6.86
C ILE A 152 2.82 5.85 7.11
N ILE A 153 1.83 5.62 6.25
CA ILE A 153 0.53 6.31 6.31
C ILE A 153 -0.63 5.37 6.62
N THR A 154 -0.41 4.06 6.57
CA THR A 154 -1.45 3.05 6.80
C THR A 154 -0.82 1.78 7.36
N TRP A 155 -1.47 1.16 8.32
CA TRP A 155 -1.14 -0.15 8.86
C TRP A 155 -2.06 -1.22 8.27
N THR A 156 -1.48 -2.30 7.75
CA THR A 156 -2.22 -3.41 7.14
C THR A 156 -1.82 -4.73 7.79
N PRO A 157 -2.49 -5.14 8.89
CA PRO A 157 -2.13 -6.38 9.58
C PRO A 157 -2.35 -7.65 8.76
N MET A 158 -3.39 -7.72 7.93
CA MET A 158 -3.75 -8.93 7.18
C MET A 158 -4.08 -8.60 5.73
N ASN A 159 -3.87 -9.59 4.85
CA ASN A 159 -4.20 -9.53 3.44
C ASN A 159 -5.04 -10.74 3.05
N GLU A 160 -6.12 -10.51 2.28
CA GLU A 160 -6.90 -11.54 1.58
C GLU A 160 -7.40 -12.69 2.47
N SER A 161 -7.67 -12.39 3.73
CA SER A 161 -8.11 -13.36 4.73
C SER A 161 -7.11 -14.51 4.99
N TRP A 162 -5.85 -14.35 4.56
CA TRP A 162 -4.80 -15.29 4.93
C TRP A 162 -4.61 -15.29 6.46
N GLY A 163 -4.66 -16.48 7.07
CA GLY A 163 -4.62 -16.64 8.52
C GLY A 163 -5.95 -16.51 9.24
N VAL A 164 -6.99 -15.98 8.56
CA VAL A 164 -8.37 -15.82 9.03
C VAL A 164 -9.36 -16.24 7.94
N SER A 165 -9.15 -17.41 7.36
CA SER A 165 -9.81 -17.85 6.13
C SER A 165 -11.33 -18.04 6.21
N GLN A 166 -11.91 -18.00 7.41
CA GLN A 166 -13.34 -18.08 7.65
C GLN A 166 -13.91 -16.80 8.27
N ILE A 167 -13.20 -15.68 8.14
CA ILE A 167 -13.57 -14.38 8.70
C ILE A 167 -14.96 -13.92 8.25
N GLU A 168 -15.38 -14.30 7.05
CA GLU A 168 -16.72 -13.98 6.53
C GLU A 168 -17.82 -14.36 7.54
N THR A 169 -17.74 -15.54 8.17
CA THR A 169 -18.79 -16.10 9.01
C THR A 169 -18.37 -16.46 10.45
N ARG A 170 -17.10 -16.72 10.67
CA ARG A 170 -16.59 -17.27 11.92
C ARG A 170 -16.27 -16.18 12.93
N LYS A 171 -17.10 -16.08 13.96
CA LYS A 171 -17.00 -15.01 14.99
C LYS A 171 -15.63 -14.91 15.67
N VAL A 172 -14.96 -16.04 15.95
CA VAL A 172 -13.65 -15.99 16.62
C VAL A 172 -12.58 -15.36 15.75
N GLU A 173 -12.63 -15.54 14.42
CA GLU A 173 -11.71 -14.88 13.48
C GLU A 173 -12.06 -13.39 13.31
N GLN A 174 -13.37 -13.06 13.29
CA GLN A 174 -13.84 -11.67 13.33
C GLN A 174 -13.36 -10.94 14.58
N HIS A 175 -13.52 -11.55 15.76
CA HIS A 175 -13.06 -10.96 17.02
C HIS A 175 -11.53 -10.80 17.06
N PHE A 176 -10.79 -11.72 16.44
CA PHE A 176 -9.34 -11.57 16.35
C PHE A 176 -8.95 -10.35 15.50
N THR A 177 -9.56 -10.15 14.35
CA THR A 177 -9.29 -8.99 13.51
C THR A 177 -9.70 -7.68 14.20
N GLU A 178 -10.83 -7.65 14.90
CA GLU A 178 -11.23 -6.51 15.73
C GLU A 178 -10.21 -6.23 16.84
N ALA A 179 -9.73 -7.27 17.52
CA ALA A 179 -8.71 -7.13 18.57
C ALA A 179 -7.43 -6.53 18.01
N VAL A 180 -6.95 -6.99 16.85
CA VAL A 180 -5.77 -6.45 16.16
C VAL A 180 -6.00 -4.99 15.75
N TYR A 181 -7.18 -4.64 15.23
CA TYR A 181 -7.53 -3.26 14.92
C TYR A 181 -7.42 -2.36 16.15
N TYR A 182 -8.11 -2.68 17.23
CA TYR A 182 -8.09 -1.84 18.45
C TYR A 182 -6.74 -1.82 19.14
N LEU A 183 -6.00 -2.92 19.07
CA LEU A 183 -4.62 -2.97 19.55
C LEU A 183 -3.74 -2.00 18.78
N THR A 184 -3.82 -1.99 17.46
CA THR A 184 -3.09 -1.05 16.59
C THR A 184 -3.47 0.39 16.93
N LYS A 185 -4.78 0.69 17.04
CA LYS A 185 -5.26 2.02 17.41
C LYS A 185 -4.86 2.45 18.83
N SER A 186 -4.60 1.50 19.73
CA SER A 186 -4.08 1.82 21.07
C SER A 186 -2.61 2.20 21.07
N LEU A 187 -1.85 1.75 20.06
CA LEU A 187 -0.43 2.07 19.86
C LEU A 187 -0.24 3.30 18.96
N ASP A 188 -1.08 3.44 17.95
CA ASP A 188 -1.06 4.55 16.99
C ASP A 188 -2.49 5.03 16.70
N THR A 189 -2.87 6.16 17.30
CA THR A 189 -4.19 6.76 17.15
C THR A 189 -4.37 7.54 15.85
N MET A 190 -3.27 7.87 15.17
CA MET A 190 -3.29 8.77 14.01
C MET A 190 -3.47 8.01 12.70
N ARG A 191 -2.68 6.97 12.47
CA ARG A 191 -2.69 6.27 11.19
C ARG A 191 -3.94 5.40 11.02
N PRO A 192 -4.54 5.39 9.81
CA PRO A 192 -5.56 4.43 9.43
C PRO A 192 -5.07 2.98 9.52
N VAL A 193 -6.01 2.09 9.79
CA VAL A 193 -5.81 0.64 9.81
C VAL A 193 -6.75 -0.01 8.81
N ILE A 194 -6.19 -0.79 7.89
CA ILE A 194 -6.91 -1.71 7.01
C ILE A 194 -6.70 -3.10 7.59
N VAL A 195 -7.67 -3.61 8.32
CA VAL A 195 -7.47 -4.82 9.13
C VAL A 195 -7.25 -6.08 8.30
N ASN A 196 -7.88 -6.15 7.13
CA ASN A 196 -7.76 -7.23 6.15
C ASN A 196 -7.89 -6.63 4.75
N ASP A 197 -6.78 -6.49 4.03
CA ASP A 197 -6.79 -5.84 2.73
C ASP A 197 -7.48 -6.71 1.68
N GLY A 198 -8.30 -6.10 0.83
CA GLY A 198 -8.91 -6.69 -0.36
C GLY A 198 -10.35 -7.10 -0.25
N TRP A 199 -10.81 -7.64 0.89
CA TRP A 199 -12.19 -8.12 1.09
C TRP A 199 -12.49 -8.50 2.53
N GLU A 200 -13.77 -8.91 2.77
CA GLU A 200 -14.25 -9.48 4.04
C GLU A 200 -13.87 -8.63 5.26
N HIS A 201 -13.94 -7.28 5.09
CA HIS A 201 -13.60 -6.35 6.17
C HIS A 201 -14.51 -6.52 7.38
N THR A 202 -13.92 -6.53 8.56
CA THR A 202 -14.61 -6.32 9.84
C THR A 202 -14.56 -4.82 10.18
N VAL A 203 -13.79 -4.40 11.16
CA VAL A 203 -13.56 -2.98 11.47
C VAL A 203 -12.31 -2.53 10.71
N SER A 204 -12.49 -1.59 9.77
CA SER A 204 -11.40 -0.97 9.01
C SER A 204 -11.65 0.52 8.84
N ASP A 205 -10.59 1.32 8.86
CA ASP A 205 -10.68 2.77 8.60
C ASP A 205 -10.85 3.06 7.11
N ILE A 206 -10.36 2.19 6.24
CA ILE A 206 -10.45 2.26 4.78
C ILE A 206 -11.00 0.92 4.28
N ILE A 207 -11.93 0.93 3.36
CA ILE A 207 -12.41 -0.27 2.67
C ILE A 207 -11.60 -0.45 1.40
N THR A 208 -11.02 -1.62 1.26
CA THR A 208 -10.17 -1.98 0.12
C THR A 208 -10.75 -3.15 -0.64
N LEU A 209 -10.51 -3.16 -1.95
CA LEU A 209 -11.07 -4.16 -2.86
C LEU A 209 -9.98 -4.61 -3.84
N HIS A 210 -9.92 -5.93 -4.10
CA HIS A 210 -9.07 -6.52 -5.12
C HIS A 210 -9.91 -6.92 -6.32
N ASP A 211 -9.48 -6.50 -7.51
CA ASP A 211 -10.19 -6.82 -8.75
C ASP A 211 -9.23 -6.84 -9.94
N TYR A 212 -8.94 -8.02 -10.43
CA TYR A 212 -8.05 -8.27 -11.55
C TYR A 212 -8.77 -8.34 -12.91
N GLU A 213 -9.91 -7.65 -13.04
CA GLU A 213 -10.61 -7.52 -14.33
C GLU A 213 -9.69 -6.88 -15.39
N GLU A 214 -9.60 -7.54 -16.53
CA GLU A 214 -8.68 -7.12 -17.61
C GLU A 214 -9.29 -6.12 -18.62
N VAL A 215 -10.59 -5.86 -18.52
CA VAL A 215 -11.33 -4.94 -19.39
C VAL A 215 -11.82 -3.74 -18.59
N GLY A 216 -11.28 -2.56 -18.88
CA GLY A 216 -11.57 -1.34 -18.12
C GLY A 216 -13.05 -0.96 -18.09
N ASP A 217 -13.78 -1.12 -19.19
CA ASP A 217 -15.22 -0.82 -19.23
C ASP A 217 -16.03 -1.77 -18.31
N THR A 218 -15.67 -3.04 -18.25
CA THR A 218 -16.28 -4.02 -17.34
C THR A 218 -16.00 -3.67 -15.90
N LEU A 219 -14.74 -3.35 -15.56
CA LEU A 219 -14.34 -2.92 -14.23
C LEU A 219 -15.09 -1.66 -13.82
N TYR A 220 -15.10 -0.63 -14.65
CA TYR A 220 -15.78 0.62 -14.38
C TYR A 220 -17.28 0.44 -14.13
N LYS A 221 -17.97 -0.36 -14.98
CA LYS A 221 -19.39 -0.66 -14.82
C LYS A 221 -19.67 -1.41 -13.51
N ARG A 222 -18.84 -2.39 -13.16
CA ARG A 222 -18.96 -3.13 -11.88
C ARG A 222 -19.01 -2.16 -10.70
N TYR A 223 -18.10 -1.22 -10.65
CA TYR A 223 -17.99 -0.28 -9.52
C TYR A 223 -18.95 0.93 -9.59
N THR A 224 -19.58 1.20 -10.71
CA THR A 224 -20.53 2.31 -10.82
C THR A 224 -21.98 1.86 -10.78
N GLU A 225 -22.32 0.77 -11.48
CA GLU A 225 -23.70 0.27 -11.56
C GLU A 225 -24.08 -0.58 -10.33
N TYR A 226 -23.11 -1.29 -9.73
CA TYR A 226 -23.36 -2.22 -8.62
C TYR A 226 -22.75 -1.76 -7.29
N LYS A 227 -22.41 -0.49 -7.15
CA LYS A 227 -21.78 0.08 -5.96
C LYS A 227 -22.45 -0.33 -4.64
N ASP A 228 -23.77 -0.17 -4.58
CA ASP A 228 -24.52 -0.42 -3.34
C ASP A 228 -24.57 -1.91 -2.97
N GLN A 229 -24.40 -2.81 -3.95
CA GLN A 229 -24.29 -4.25 -3.71
C GLN A 229 -22.87 -4.63 -3.28
N ILE A 230 -21.84 -4.05 -3.95
CA ILE A 230 -20.42 -4.33 -3.62
C ILE A 230 -20.09 -3.94 -2.18
N LEU A 231 -20.61 -2.81 -1.70
CA LEU A 231 -20.31 -2.31 -0.35
C LEU A 231 -21.20 -2.96 0.73
N THR A 232 -21.50 -4.24 0.56
CA THR A 232 -22.29 -5.05 1.48
C THR A 232 -21.56 -6.37 1.80
N THR A 233 -22.31 -7.31 2.37
CA THR A 233 -21.86 -8.69 2.57
C THR A 233 -22.19 -9.60 1.39
N GLU A 234 -22.70 -9.05 0.28
CA GLU A 234 -22.95 -9.83 -0.94
C GLU A 234 -21.64 -10.05 -1.71
N VAL A 235 -21.55 -11.20 -2.34
CA VAL A 235 -20.41 -11.54 -3.20
C VAL A 235 -20.44 -10.64 -4.44
N TYR A 236 -19.36 -9.90 -4.66
CA TYR A 236 -19.26 -8.99 -5.80
C TYR A 236 -18.33 -9.49 -6.91
N HIS A 237 -17.23 -10.15 -6.54
CA HIS A 237 -16.22 -10.65 -7.48
C HIS A 237 -15.41 -11.79 -6.86
N SER A 238 -14.96 -12.74 -7.69
CA SER A 238 -14.08 -13.86 -7.29
C SER A 238 -14.55 -14.66 -6.06
N GLY A 239 -15.85 -14.72 -5.80
CA GLY A 239 -16.42 -15.43 -4.66
C GLY A 239 -16.25 -14.71 -3.33
N LYS A 240 -15.92 -13.40 -3.34
CA LYS A 240 -15.66 -12.58 -2.16
C LYS A 240 -16.67 -11.46 -1.99
N SER A 241 -16.93 -11.08 -0.74
CA SER A 241 -17.70 -9.90 -0.35
C SER A 241 -16.79 -8.81 0.22
N ALA A 242 -17.16 -7.56 0.07
CA ALA A 242 -16.36 -6.47 0.64
C ALA A 242 -16.34 -6.49 2.19
N LEU A 243 -17.43 -6.92 2.80
CA LEU A 243 -17.61 -6.93 4.25
C LEU A 243 -17.89 -8.34 4.76
N ALA A 244 -17.36 -8.68 5.92
CA ALA A 244 -17.70 -9.90 6.64
C ALA A 244 -19.14 -9.83 7.20
N ASN A 245 -19.79 -10.98 7.38
CA ASN A 245 -21.16 -11.06 7.87
C ASN A 245 -21.31 -10.41 9.25
N GLY A 246 -22.25 -9.46 9.34
CA GLY A 246 -22.52 -8.69 10.56
C GLY A 246 -21.81 -7.34 10.60
N TYR A 247 -21.13 -6.93 9.54
CA TYR A 247 -20.51 -5.61 9.38
C TYR A 247 -21.17 -4.82 8.26
N GLU A 248 -21.09 -3.50 8.36
CA GLU A 248 -21.74 -2.57 7.44
C GLU A 248 -20.75 -1.49 6.99
N TYR A 249 -20.90 -1.05 5.75
CA TYR A 249 -20.21 0.12 5.22
C TYR A 249 -20.74 1.40 5.90
N LYS A 250 -19.85 2.22 6.44
CA LYS A 250 -20.16 3.43 7.21
C LYS A 250 -19.68 4.72 6.55
N GLY A 251 -19.39 4.68 5.24
CA GLY A 251 -18.91 5.86 4.52
C GLY A 251 -17.39 6.02 4.54
N GLN A 252 -16.64 4.97 4.87
CA GLN A 252 -15.18 4.99 4.85
C GLN A 252 -14.64 5.28 3.44
N PRO A 253 -13.41 5.80 3.30
CA PRO A 253 -12.71 5.85 2.03
C PRO A 253 -12.62 4.48 1.36
N ILE A 254 -12.62 4.46 0.04
CA ILE A 254 -12.51 3.22 -0.75
C ILE A 254 -11.29 3.31 -1.66
N ILE A 255 -10.50 2.23 -1.71
CA ILE A 255 -9.34 2.09 -2.59
C ILE A 255 -9.40 0.72 -3.26
N ILE A 256 -9.12 0.68 -4.56
CA ILE A 256 -8.83 -0.58 -5.27
C ILE A 256 -7.35 -0.89 -4.99
N SER A 257 -7.11 -1.74 -4.00
CA SER A 257 -5.76 -1.99 -3.46
C SER A 257 -4.99 -3.10 -4.15
N GLU A 258 -5.63 -3.84 -5.05
CA GLU A 258 -4.97 -4.67 -6.04
C GLU A 258 -5.78 -4.69 -7.33
N TYR A 259 -5.10 -4.44 -8.45
CA TYR A 259 -5.66 -4.56 -9.79
C TYR A 259 -4.53 -4.69 -10.82
N GLY A 260 -4.88 -5.08 -12.01
CA GLY A 260 -3.95 -5.18 -13.13
C GLY A 260 -3.25 -6.52 -13.17
N GLY A 261 -2.06 -6.62 -12.60
CA GLY A 261 -1.31 -7.87 -12.57
C GLY A 261 -1.04 -8.47 -13.95
N ILE A 262 -0.80 -7.62 -14.95
CA ILE A 262 -0.71 -8.01 -16.37
C ILE A 262 0.55 -8.82 -16.60
N ALA A 263 0.40 -10.12 -16.90
CA ALA A 263 1.53 -10.95 -17.30
C ALA A 263 2.12 -10.50 -18.64
N PHE A 264 3.41 -10.12 -18.63
CA PHE A 264 4.13 -9.67 -19.81
C PHE A 264 5.59 -10.13 -19.79
N ASN A 265 5.95 -10.97 -20.73
CA ASN A 265 7.33 -11.30 -21.12
C ASN A 265 7.35 -11.85 -22.55
N ASN A 266 8.54 -12.10 -23.08
CA ASN A 266 8.76 -12.56 -24.46
C ASN A 266 8.75 -14.09 -24.63
N ASP A 267 8.53 -14.85 -23.55
CA ASP A 267 8.47 -16.31 -23.59
C ASP A 267 7.14 -16.83 -22.99
N ASP A 268 6.90 -18.14 -23.07
CA ASP A 268 5.67 -18.75 -22.57
C ASP A 268 5.73 -19.10 -21.06
N SER A 269 6.79 -18.70 -20.36
CA SER A 269 6.96 -18.97 -18.93
C SER A 269 6.25 -17.94 -18.06
N GLY A 270 5.99 -18.34 -16.82
CA GLY A 270 5.42 -17.47 -15.79
C GLY A 270 3.92 -17.23 -15.92
N TRP A 271 3.39 -16.49 -14.96
CA TRP A 271 1.96 -16.21 -14.83
C TRP A 271 1.70 -14.76 -14.36
N GLY A 272 0.47 -14.35 -14.48
CA GLY A 272 -0.13 -13.13 -13.93
C GLY A 272 -1.63 -13.23 -14.05
N TYR A 273 -2.33 -12.12 -13.88
CA TYR A 273 -3.78 -12.11 -13.88
C TYR A 273 -4.36 -11.82 -15.27
N GLY A 274 -5.47 -12.47 -15.60
CA GLY A 274 -6.10 -12.38 -16.93
C GLY A 274 -5.24 -13.01 -18.03
N ASN A 275 -5.50 -12.61 -19.27
CA ASN A 275 -4.76 -13.10 -20.43
C ASN A 275 -3.36 -12.47 -20.50
N LYS A 276 -2.34 -13.28 -20.75
CA LYS A 276 -0.98 -12.79 -20.98
C LYS A 276 -0.92 -11.92 -22.24
N VAL A 277 -0.19 -10.82 -22.18
CA VAL A 277 0.12 -9.98 -23.33
C VAL A 277 1.54 -10.26 -23.84
N ASN A 278 1.73 -10.13 -25.16
CA ASN A 278 2.98 -10.50 -25.82
C ASN A 278 3.73 -9.32 -26.45
N THR A 279 3.12 -8.14 -26.48
CA THR A 279 3.73 -6.92 -27.01
C THR A 279 3.69 -5.79 -25.99
N LYS A 280 4.62 -4.83 -26.10
CA LYS A 280 4.60 -3.62 -25.27
C LYS A 280 3.34 -2.79 -25.54
N GLU A 281 2.90 -2.73 -26.78
CA GLU A 281 1.74 -1.99 -27.21
C GLU A 281 0.45 -2.54 -26.57
N ASP A 282 0.29 -3.85 -26.53
CA ASP A 282 -0.86 -4.51 -25.87
C ASP A 282 -0.81 -4.30 -24.36
N PHE A 283 0.39 -4.37 -23.77
CA PHE A 283 0.59 -4.07 -22.34
C PHE A 283 0.16 -2.65 -22.01
N ILE A 284 0.70 -1.64 -22.73
CA ILE A 284 0.40 -0.23 -22.51
C ILE A 284 -1.09 0.04 -22.69
N LYS A 285 -1.70 -0.50 -23.75
CA LYS A 285 -3.12 -0.35 -24.03
C LYS A 285 -3.98 -0.87 -22.87
N ARG A 286 -3.71 -2.08 -22.39
CA ARG A 286 -4.46 -2.69 -21.29
C ARG A 286 -4.20 -1.96 -19.97
N PHE A 287 -2.95 -1.57 -19.69
CA PHE A 287 -2.60 -0.79 -18.51
C PHE A 287 -3.35 0.56 -18.50
N ASP A 288 -3.38 1.28 -19.62
CA ASP A 288 -4.12 2.54 -19.74
C ASP A 288 -5.64 2.34 -19.55
N ASP A 289 -6.21 1.32 -20.20
CA ASP A 289 -7.64 1.03 -20.13
C ASP A 289 -8.10 0.79 -18.69
N ILE A 290 -7.47 -0.16 -17.99
CA ILE A 290 -7.86 -0.53 -16.61
C ILE A 290 -7.50 0.56 -15.59
N THR A 291 -6.33 1.20 -15.71
CA THR A 291 -5.93 2.27 -14.77
C THR A 291 -6.83 3.50 -14.93
N THR A 292 -7.17 3.86 -16.16
CA THR A 292 -8.12 4.94 -16.43
C THR A 292 -9.52 4.60 -15.89
N ALA A 293 -9.96 3.34 -16.01
CA ALA A 293 -11.23 2.87 -15.46
C ALA A 293 -11.27 3.05 -13.93
N VAL A 294 -10.27 2.56 -13.20
CA VAL A 294 -10.16 2.72 -11.74
C VAL A 294 -10.18 4.21 -11.35
N LYS A 295 -9.40 5.04 -12.02
CA LYS A 295 -9.32 6.49 -11.75
C LYS A 295 -10.62 7.24 -12.02
N LYS A 296 -11.50 6.71 -12.85
CA LYS A 296 -12.84 7.28 -13.14
C LYS A 296 -13.88 6.94 -12.08
N ILE A 297 -13.67 5.94 -11.23
CA ILE A 297 -14.63 5.57 -10.17
C ILE A 297 -14.77 6.76 -9.20
N PRO A 298 -15.96 7.38 -9.10
CA PRO A 298 -16.09 8.71 -8.49
C PRO A 298 -15.89 8.74 -6.97
N TYR A 299 -15.91 7.60 -6.31
CA TYR A 299 -15.79 7.46 -4.86
C TYR A 299 -14.50 6.76 -4.42
N CYS A 300 -13.65 6.32 -5.37
CA CYS A 300 -12.33 5.77 -5.09
C CYS A 300 -11.32 6.89 -4.82
N CYS A 301 -10.64 6.86 -3.68
CA CYS A 301 -9.64 7.85 -3.31
C CYS A 301 -8.18 7.40 -3.55
N GLY A 302 -8.01 6.29 -4.28
CA GLY A 302 -6.70 5.78 -4.66
C GLY A 302 -6.77 4.43 -5.34
N PHE A 303 -5.61 3.97 -5.76
CA PHE A 303 -5.39 2.65 -6.34
C PHE A 303 -4.02 2.10 -5.95
N CYS A 304 -3.86 0.77 -6.05
CA CYS A 304 -2.56 0.11 -5.97
C CYS A 304 -2.43 -0.93 -7.09
N TYR A 305 -1.53 -0.67 -8.03
CA TYR A 305 -1.28 -1.58 -9.16
C TYR A 305 -0.39 -2.76 -8.74
N THR A 306 -0.69 -3.95 -9.20
CA THR A 306 0.09 -5.18 -9.02
C THR A 306 0.91 -5.46 -10.27
N GLN A 307 2.29 -5.34 -10.31
CA GLN A 307 3.15 -4.95 -9.19
C GLN A 307 4.43 -4.25 -9.70
N VAL A 308 5.35 -3.91 -8.79
CA VAL A 308 6.55 -3.13 -9.13
C VAL A 308 7.54 -3.94 -9.97
N SER A 309 7.85 -5.16 -9.57
CA SER A 309 8.79 -6.04 -10.28
C SER A 309 8.27 -7.46 -10.34
N ASP A 310 8.77 -8.23 -11.29
CA ASP A 310 8.56 -9.67 -11.32
C ASP A 310 9.06 -10.33 -10.04
N VAL A 311 8.38 -11.40 -9.63
CA VAL A 311 8.77 -12.25 -8.51
C VAL A 311 8.84 -13.69 -9.00
N GLN A 312 10.02 -14.14 -9.39
CA GLN A 312 10.27 -15.48 -9.94
C GLN A 312 9.34 -15.79 -11.14
N GLN A 313 8.40 -16.71 -11.01
CA GLN A 313 7.45 -17.07 -12.06
C GLN A 313 6.23 -16.13 -12.15
N GLU A 314 6.07 -15.20 -11.24
CA GLU A 314 5.05 -14.17 -11.30
C GLU A 314 5.58 -12.98 -12.12
N ILE A 315 5.18 -12.90 -13.40
CA ILE A 315 5.78 -12.02 -14.40
C ILE A 315 4.91 -10.78 -14.72
N ASN A 316 4.26 -10.24 -13.73
CA ASN A 316 3.33 -9.11 -13.85
C ASN A 316 3.89 -7.77 -13.33
N GLY A 317 5.20 -7.71 -13.04
CA GLY A 317 5.87 -6.48 -12.68
C GLY A 317 5.97 -5.48 -13.83
N LEU A 318 6.04 -4.18 -13.50
CA LEU A 318 6.42 -3.12 -14.43
C LEU A 318 7.93 -3.17 -14.74
N MET A 319 8.69 -3.80 -13.88
CA MET A 319 10.11 -4.13 -14.04
C MET A 319 10.31 -5.65 -14.01
N ASP A 320 11.40 -6.11 -14.60
CA ASP A 320 11.88 -7.48 -14.41
C ASP A 320 12.57 -7.66 -13.04
N MET A 321 13.07 -8.86 -12.75
CA MET A 321 13.78 -9.14 -11.50
C MET A 321 15.15 -8.44 -11.38
N GLU A 322 15.72 -8.00 -12.49
CA GLU A 322 16.92 -7.17 -12.56
C GLU A 322 16.63 -5.67 -12.43
N ARG A 323 15.35 -5.31 -12.20
CA ARG A 323 14.88 -3.91 -12.10
C ARG A 323 14.99 -3.12 -13.41
N ASN A 324 15.02 -3.78 -14.57
CA ASN A 324 14.87 -3.10 -15.85
C ASN A 324 13.38 -2.84 -16.13
N PHE A 325 13.05 -1.65 -16.59
CA PHE A 325 11.71 -1.34 -17.03
C PHE A 325 11.30 -2.19 -18.24
N LYS A 326 10.14 -2.83 -18.18
CA LYS A 326 9.58 -3.60 -19.29
C LYS A 326 8.98 -2.73 -20.39
N VAL A 327 8.54 -1.53 -20.00
CA VAL A 327 8.02 -0.48 -20.87
C VAL A 327 8.62 0.86 -20.45
N GLU A 328 8.59 1.84 -21.31
CA GLU A 328 9.11 3.18 -21.06
C GLU A 328 8.41 3.82 -19.85
N PRO A 329 9.13 4.20 -18.77
CA PRO A 329 8.53 4.68 -17.53
C PRO A 329 7.71 5.95 -17.72
N GLU A 330 8.05 6.82 -18.66
CA GLU A 330 7.36 8.06 -18.96
C GLU A 330 5.91 7.82 -19.45
N ILE A 331 5.68 6.71 -20.15
CA ILE A 331 4.33 6.31 -20.61
C ILE A 331 3.48 5.91 -19.40
N ILE A 332 4.03 5.10 -18.50
CA ILE A 332 3.34 4.69 -17.27
C ILE A 332 3.07 5.90 -16.36
N GLN A 333 4.07 6.79 -16.23
CA GLN A 333 3.93 8.03 -15.48
C GLN A 333 2.79 8.90 -16.02
N GLU A 334 2.73 9.12 -17.33
CA GLU A 334 1.68 9.92 -17.96
C GLU A 334 0.28 9.34 -17.68
N ILE A 335 0.12 8.01 -17.77
CA ILE A 335 -1.16 7.35 -17.45
C ILE A 335 -1.51 7.51 -15.97
N ASN A 336 -0.55 7.30 -15.07
CA ASN A 336 -0.77 7.39 -13.63
C ASN A 336 -1.11 8.82 -13.18
N GLU A 337 -0.44 9.84 -13.75
CA GLU A 337 -0.61 11.25 -13.36
C GLU A 337 -1.73 11.96 -14.13
N ARG A 338 -2.21 11.40 -15.24
CA ARG A 338 -3.30 11.94 -16.03
C ARG A 338 -4.53 12.22 -15.17
N LYS A 339 -5.01 13.44 -15.19
CA LYS A 339 -6.19 13.86 -14.40
C LYS A 339 -7.47 13.38 -15.06
N VAL A 340 -8.16 12.45 -14.41
CA VAL A 340 -9.45 11.92 -14.89
C VAL A 340 -10.49 11.87 -13.76
N GLY A 341 -11.78 11.88 -14.13
CA GLY A 341 -12.87 11.70 -13.19
C GLY A 341 -13.04 12.83 -12.16
N TYR A 342 -13.58 12.49 -10.99
CA TYR A 342 -13.89 13.42 -9.89
C TYR A 342 -12.63 14.09 -9.32
N TRP A 343 -11.51 13.37 -9.28
CA TRP A 343 -10.26 13.86 -8.72
C TRP A 343 -9.56 14.95 -9.56
N ARG A 344 -10.12 15.29 -10.73
CA ARG A 344 -9.68 16.46 -11.51
C ARG A 344 -9.64 17.76 -10.71
N THR A 345 -10.50 17.87 -9.71
CA THR A 345 -10.70 19.10 -8.92
C THR A 345 -9.77 19.20 -7.72
N PHE A 346 -9.13 18.11 -7.31
CA PHE A 346 -8.30 18.03 -6.10
C PHE A 346 -6.81 17.78 -6.38
N MET A 347 -6.43 17.60 -7.64
CA MET A 347 -5.04 17.38 -8.07
C MET A 347 -4.37 18.64 -8.62
#